data_b3cc078cf5369a8570aaf280c5bfe6ed
#
_entry.id   b3cc078cf5369a8570aaf280c5bfe6ed
#
_cell.length_a   1.000
_cell.length_b   1.000
_cell.length_c   1.000
_cell.angle_alpha   90.00
_cell.angle_beta   90.00
_cell.angle_gamma   90.00
#
_symmetry.space_group_name_H-M   'P 1'
#
loop_
_entity.id
_entity.type
_entity.pdbx_description
1 polymer ?
#
loop_
_entity_poly.entity_id
_entity_poly.type
_entity_poly.pdbx_seq_one_letter_code
_entity_poly.pdbx_strand_id
1 'polypeptide(L)'
;ARGKVRGALHGIPVLLKDNIDTHDKMQTTAGSLALEGNYAGQDAFIVKQLRKAGAVILGKTNLSEWANFRGKNSVSGWSSRGGLTRNPYALDRSACGSSSGSGAAVAANLAVAAVGTETDGSIICPAQTNGIVGIKPTLGLLSRSGIIPIAHSQDTPGPMARTVADAALLLGAMTGVDAGDSATRPSKKRALSNYSKQLDLDGLNGARIGVARNMAGTNPRALKILENCIDVMKHLGAIVIDPADVKNFDRFAETEREVLYYEYKAGLNAYLKSLGAEARVHSMEDVIKFNEENSDLVLPYFGHERMTTALEKGSLKDKKYKDALKRNLRLSRKEGID
;
A
#
# COMPACT_ATOMS: atom_id res chain seq x y z
N ALA A 1 -3.14 3.52 33.78
CA ALA A 1 -3.31 4.75 32.96
C ALA A 1 -4.07 5.77 33.78
N ARG A 2 -3.53 6.99 33.96
CA ARG A 2 -4.09 8.05 34.81
C ARG A 2 -5.31 8.76 34.16
N GLY A 3 -6.25 8.01 33.58
CA GLY A 3 -7.51 8.54 33.02
C GLY A 3 -7.42 9.47 31.78
N LYS A 4 -6.23 9.78 31.28
CA LYS A 4 -6.07 10.63 30.07
C LYS A 4 -6.10 9.80 28.81
N VAL A 5 -7.23 9.74 28.12
CA VAL A 5 -7.39 9.20 26.78
C VAL A 5 -6.71 10.16 25.78
N ARG A 6 -5.78 9.65 24.94
CA ARG A 6 -5.04 10.45 23.96
C ARG A 6 -5.82 10.67 22.66
N GLY A 7 -6.68 9.74 22.29
CA GLY A 7 -7.47 9.77 21.04
C GLY A 7 -8.26 8.49 20.85
N ALA A 8 -8.93 8.37 19.70
CA ALA A 8 -9.77 7.23 19.34
C ALA A 8 -9.05 5.88 19.31
N LEU A 9 -7.72 5.88 19.13
CA LEU A 9 -6.90 4.67 19.10
C LEU A 9 -6.13 4.40 20.39
N HIS A 10 -6.49 5.06 21.50
CA HIS A 10 -5.78 4.92 22.77
C HIS A 10 -5.82 3.47 23.27
N GLY A 11 -4.64 2.83 23.34
CA GLY A 11 -4.49 1.44 23.77
C GLY A 11 -4.82 0.38 22.71
N ILE A 12 -5.20 0.81 21.49
CA ILE A 12 -5.51 -0.12 20.39
C ILE A 12 -4.22 -0.63 19.74
N PRO A 13 -4.02 -1.97 19.65
CA PRO A 13 -2.88 -2.56 18.98
C PRO A 13 -3.02 -2.45 17.46
N VAL A 14 -1.98 -1.92 16.81
CA VAL A 14 -1.90 -1.75 15.35
C VAL A 14 -0.60 -2.38 14.84
N LEU A 15 -0.69 -3.15 13.76
CA LEU A 15 0.47 -3.69 13.04
C LEU A 15 0.83 -2.79 11.86
N LEU A 16 2.11 -2.78 11.50
CA LEU A 16 2.63 -1.99 10.39
C LEU A 16 3.36 -2.89 9.38
N LYS A 17 3.13 -2.67 8.10
CA LYS A 17 3.91 -3.33 7.04
C LYS A 17 5.39 -3.00 7.19
N ASP A 18 6.28 -3.97 6.98
CA ASP A 18 7.72 -3.84 7.25
C ASP A 18 8.49 -2.98 6.23
N ASN A 19 7.81 -2.13 5.51
CA ASN A 19 8.39 -1.03 4.75
C ASN A 19 8.06 0.36 5.34
N ILE A 20 7.48 0.41 6.54
CA ILE A 20 7.10 1.63 7.25
C ILE A 20 8.04 1.82 8.43
N ASP A 21 8.77 2.91 8.48
CA ASP A 21 9.75 3.22 9.51
C ASP A 21 9.13 3.40 10.88
N THR A 22 9.77 2.78 11.89
CA THR A 22 9.47 2.99 13.31
C THR A 22 10.77 3.24 14.08
N HIS A 23 10.80 4.32 14.85
CA HIS A 23 11.94 4.63 15.70
C HIS A 23 11.80 3.93 17.06
N ASP A 24 12.13 2.64 17.07
CA ASP A 24 12.09 1.75 18.22
C ASP A 24 13.02 0.54 17.99
N LYS A 25 12.80 -0.58 18.68
CA LYS A 25 13.59 -1.80 18.56
C LYS A 25 13.20 -2.71 17.38
N MET A 26 12.25 -2.30 16.55
CA MET A 26 11.83 -3.05 15.37
C MET A 26 12.58 -2.57 14.14
N GLN A 27 12.96 -3.52 13.30
CA GLN A 27 13.64 -3.23 12.03
C GLN A 27 12.63 -2.78 10.98
N THR A 28 13.10 -2.07 9.95
CA THR A 28 12.38 -1.78 8.71
C THR A 28 13.18 -2.33 7.54
N THR A 29 12.69 -3.40 6.91
CA THR A 29 13.51 -4.18 5.98
C THR A 29 12.92 -4.36 4.58
N ALA A 30 11.69 -3.92 4.33
CA ALA A 30 10.95 -4.29 3.11
C ALA A 30 10.95 -5.81 2.84
N GLY A 31 11.10 -6.64 3.90
CA GLY A 31 11.20 -8.09 3.81
C GLY A 31 12.54 -8.62 3.31
N SER A 32 13.53 -7.76 3.06
CA SER A 32 14.82 -8.13 2.48
C SER A 32 15.89 -8.36 3.56
N LEU A 33 16.67 -9.43 3.41
CA LEU A 33 17.86 -9.67 4.22
C LEU A 33 18.96 -8.61 4.00
N ALA A 34 18.95 -7.90 2.87
CA ALA A 34 19.85 -6.78 2.61
C ALA A 34 19.69 -5.62 3.60
N LEU A 35 18.48 -5.47 4.17
CA LEU A 35 18.18 -4.46 5.20
C LEU A 35 18.06 -5.06 6.61
N GLU A 36 18.50 -6.31 6.83
CA GLU A 36 18.55 -6.87 8.17
C GLU A 36 19.48 -6.05 9.06
N GLY A 37 19.02 -5.70 10.26
CA GLY A 37 19.72 -4.82 11.18
C GLY A 37 19.40 -3.33 10.95
N ASN A 38 18.58 -2.96 9.98
CA ASN A 38 18.17 -1.58 9.76
C ASN A 38 17.12 -1.14 10.79
N TYR A 39 17.52 -0.28 11.71
CA TYR A 39 16.67 0.41 12.69
C TYR A 39 16.50 1.87 12.27
N ALA A 40 15.26 2.26 11.96
CA ALA A 40 15.01 3.61 11.45
C ALA A 40 15.35 4.68 12.49
N GLY A 41 16.05 5.73 12.05
CA GLY A 41 16.43 6.86 12.91
C GLY A 41 15.25 7.75 13.33
N GLN A 42 14.09 7.59 12.71
CA GLN A 42 12.85 8.30 13.05
C GLN A 42 11.62 7.50 12.65
N ASP A 43 10.48 7.78 13.31
CA ASP A 43 9.18 7.27 12.89
C ASP A 43 8.77 7.86 11.52
N ALA A 44 8.14 7.06 10.67
CA ALA A 44 7.36 7.56 9.54
C ALA A 44 6.30 8.56 10.04
N PHE A 45 5.90 9.52 9.20
CA PHE A 45 4.92 10.53 9.62
C PHE A 45 3.63 9.91 10.14
N ILE A 46 3.09 8.90 9.44
CA ILE A 46 1.88 8.20 9.86
C ILE A 46 2.05 7.49 11.20
N VAL A 47 3.25 7.00 11.52
CA VAL A 47 3.56 6.36 12.81
C VAL A 47 3.56 7.39 13.94
N LYS A 48 4.14 8.59 13.70
CA LYS A 48 4.05 9.71 14.64
C LYS A 48 2.59 10.05 14.95
N GLN A 49 1.73 10.08 13.91
CA GLN A 49 0.30 10.35 14.08
C GLN A 49 -0.43 9.23 14.87
N LEU A 50 -0.14 7.97 14.58
CA LEU A 50 -0.70 6.82 15.32
C LEU A 50 -0.29 6.84 16.79
N ARG A 51 0.99 7.08 17.10
CA ARG A 51 1.47 7.20 18.49
C ARG A 51 0.81 8.39 19.21
N LYS A 52 0.62 9.53 18.51
CA LYS A 52 -0.10 10.69 19.02
C LYS A 52 -1.56 10.36 19.33
N ALA A 53 -2.23 9.57 18.49
CA ALA A 53 -3.59 9.08 18.71
C ALA A 53 -3.69 8.04 19.84
N GLY A 54 -2.56 7.58 20.38
CA GLY A 54 -2.48 6.64 21.49
C GLY A 54 -2.45 5.17 21.08
N ALA A 55 -2.29 4.86 19.79
CA ALA A 55 -2.16 3.49 19.31
C ALA A 55 -0.91 2.81 19.90
N VAL A 56 -1.00 1.51 20.13
CA VAL A 56 0.13 0.65 20.49
C VAL A 56 0.65 0.02 19.21
N ILE A 57 1.85 0.40 18.77
CA ILE A 57 2.49 -0.27 17.64
C ILE A 57 2.97 -1.63 18.11
N LEU A 58 2.26 -2.69 17.69
CA LEU A 58 2.45 -4.04 18.20
C LEU A 58 3.61 -4.77 17.50
N GLY A 59 3.82 -4.50 16.21
CA GLY A 59 4.83 -5.22 15.44
C GLY A 59 4.86 -4.81 13.97
N LYS A 60 5.78 -5.45 13.23
CA LYS A 60 5.89 -5.38 11.78
C LYS A 60 5.28 -6.61 11.13
N THR A 61 4.65 -6.43 9.98
CA THR A 61 4.08 -7.54 9.20
C THR A 61 4.92 -7.84 7.98
N ASN A 62 5.05 -9.13 7.67
CA ASN A 62 5.69 -9.57 6.43
C ASN A 62 4.97 -9.01 5.20
N LEU A 63 5.71 -8.93 4.10
CA LEU A 63 5.22 -8.40 2.83
C LEU A 63 5.85 -9.16 1.67
N SER A 64 5.31 -9.01 0.45
CA SER A 64 6.07 -9.39 -0.73
C SER A 64 7.34 -8.54 -0.78
N GLU A 65 8.50 -9.16 -0.87
CA GLU A 65 9.79 -8.47 -0.78
C GLU A 65 9.89 -7.27 -1.72
N TRP A 66 10.37 -6.14 -1.20
CA TRP A 66 10.42 -4.84 -1.89
C TRP A 66 9.06 -4.43 -2.47
N ALA A 67 7.98 -4.68 -1.72
CA ALA A 67 6.61 -4.41 -2.10
C ALA A 67 6.21 -5.02 -3.46
N ASN A 68 6.77 -6.21 -3.78
CA ASN A 68 6.55 -6.95 -5.02
C ASN A 68 7.23 -6.33 -6.26
N PHE A 69 8.21 -5.42 -6.06
CA PHE A 69 8.87 -4.73 -7.17
C PHE A 69 10.36 -5.10 -7.34
N ARG A 70 10.81 -6.26 -6.78
CA ARG A 70 12.17 -6.79 -6.97
C ARG A 70 12.34 -7.49 -8.31
N GLY A 71 11.54 -8.51 -8.58
CA GLY A 71 11.64 -9.37 -9.78
C GLY A 71 10.37 -9.39 -10.63
N LYS A 72 10.48 -9.86 -11.88
CA LYS A 72 9.35 -9.96 -12.81
C LYS A 72 8.31 -10.99 -12.35
N ASN A 73 8.78 -12.11 -11.79
CA ASN A 73 7.97 -13.23 -11.35
C ASN A 73 7.87 -13.31 -9.82
N SER A 74 7.82 -12.15 -9.16
CA SER A 74 7.73 -12.09 -7.70
C SER A 74 6.56 -12.90 -7.14
N VAL A 75 6.83 -13.67 -6.10
CA VAL A 75 5.81 -14.45 -5.38
C VAL A 75 5.15 -13.55 -4.33
N SER A 76 3.86 -13.25 -4.52
CA SER A 76 3.11 -12.44 -3.56
C SER A 76 3.06 -13.08 -2.18
N GLY A 77 3.45 -12.31 -1.16
CA GLY A 77 3.51 -12.75 0.23
C GLY A 77 4.82 -13.37 0.66
N TRP A 78 5.76 -13.61 -0.26
CA TRP A 78 7.07 -14.13 0.06
C TRP A 78 8.12 -13.02 0.22
N SER A 79 8.99 -13.21 1.21
CA SER A 79 10.19 -12.41 1.39
C SER A 79 11.34 -13.27 1.89
N SER A 80 12.58 -12.91 1.58
CA SER A 80 13.76 -13.64 2.04
C SER A 80 13.89 -13.63 3.57
N ARG A 81 13.40 -12.59 4.23
CA ARG A 81 13.43 -12.46 5.70
C ARG A 81 12.28 -13.19 6.39
N GLY A 82 11.05 -13.13 5.85
CA GLY A 82 9.84 -13.59 6.53
C GLY A 82 9.21 -14.85 5.95
N GLY A 83 9.77 -15.40 4.87
CA GLY A 83 9.18 -16.55 4.17
C GLY A 83 7.85 -16.19 3.51
N LEU A 84 7.01 -17.21 3.29
CA LEU A 84 5.72 -17.08 2.60
C LEU A 84 4.56 -16.86 3.58
N THR A 85 3.92 -15.71 3.50
CA THR A 85 2.64 -15.45 4.15
C THR A 85 1.51 -16.17 3.42
N ARG A 86 0.73 -16.95 4.14
CA ARG A 86 -0.39 -17.73 3.63
C ARG A 86 -1.73 -17.13 4.02
N ASN A 87 -2.78 -17.44 3.26
CA ASN A 87 -4.13 -17.07 3.60
C ASN A 87 -4.58 -17.82 4.87
N PRO A 88 -5.06 -17.13 5.93
CA PRO A 88 -5.41 -17.79 7.19
C PRO A 88 -6.64 -18.69 7.11
N TYR A 89 -7.50 -18.50 6.11
CA TYR A 89 -8.69 -19.35 5.90
C TYR A 89 -8.39 -20.58 5.03
N ALA A 90 -7.31 -20.53 4.22
CA ALA A 90 -6.93 -21.60 3.31
C ALA A 90 -5.41 -21.58 3.13
N LEU A 91 -4.70 -22.37 3.94
CA LEU A 91 -3.24 -22.36 4.04
C LEU A 91 -2.51 -22.79 2.75
N ASP A 92 -3.21 -23.39 1.80
CA ASP A 92 -2.73 -23.75 0.47
C ASP A 92 -2.95 -22.60 -0.57
N ARG A 93 -3.48 -21.47 -0.14
CA ARG A 93 -3.78 -20.30 -0.98
C ARG A 93 -2.91 -19.11 -0.63
N SER A 94 -2.71 -18.25 -1.64
CA SER A 94 -2.00 -16.98 -1.49
C SER A 94 -2.79 -16.01 -0.61
N ALA A 95 -2.09 -15.27 0.25
CA ALA A 95 -2.64 -14.10 0.93
C ALA A 95 -2.70 -12.86 0.04
N CYS A 96 -2.31 -12.96 -1.23
CA CYS A 96 -2.00 -11.84 -2.12
C CYS A 96 -0.91 -10.92 -1.51
N GLY A 97 -0.68 -9.76 -2.10
CA GLY A 97 0.34 -8.83 -1.63
C GLY A 97 0.25 -7.46 -2.34
N SER A 98 1.16 -6.59 -2.01
CA SER A 98 2.35 -6.80 -1.18
C SER A 98 2.11 -6.68 0.33
N SER A 99 0.99 -6.13 0.83
CA SER A 99 0.68 -6.03 2.26
C SER A 99 0.13 -7.35 2.84
N SER A 100 0.76 -8.47 2.51
CA SER A 100 0.29 -9.84 2.77
C SER A 100 0.10 -10.12 4.26
N GLY A 101 1.12 -9.83 5.06
CA GLY A 101 1.08 -10.04 6.50
C GLY A 101 0.10 -9.11 7.20
N SER A 102 -0.08 -7.87 6.73
CA SER A 102 -1.09 -6.95 7.26
C SER A 102 -2.50 -7.51 7.05
N GLY A 103 -2.80 -8.01 5.83
CA GLY A 103 -4.08 -8.66 5.53
C GLY A 103 -4.31 -9.92 6.34
N ALA A 104 -3.36 -10.84 6.32
CA ALA A 104 -3.47 -12.12 7.02
C ALA A 104 -3.59 -11.96 8.54
N ALA A 105 -2.81 -11.06 9.15
CA ALA A 105 -2.85 -10.85 10.61
C ALA A 105 -4.19 -10.30 11.10
N VAL A 106 -4.78 -9.33 10.37
CA VAL A 106 -6.10 -8.77 10.70
C VAL A 106 -7.18 -9.83 10.50
N ALA A 107 -7.15 -10.59 9.41
CA ALA A 107 -8.09 -11.67 9.15
C ALA A 107 -8.01 -12.79 10.21
N ALA A 108 -6.80 -13.14 10.64
CA ALA A 108 -6.56 -14.12 11.70
C ALA A 108 -6.81 -13.58 13.13
N ASN A 109 -7.31 -12.35 13.27
CA ASN A 109 -7.58 -11.71 14.56
C ASN A 109 -6.35 -11.55 15.48
N LEU A 110 -5.13 -11.43 14.89
CA LEU A 110 -3.90 -11.20 15.65
C LEU A 110 -3.75 -9.72 16.06
N ALA A 111 -4.44 -8.82 15.37
CA ALA A 111 -4.55 -7.40 15.72
C ALA A 111 -5.90 -6.85 15.26
N VAL A 112 -6.32 -5.74 15.88
CA VAL A 112 -7.58 -5.06 15.52
C VAL A 112 -7.49 -4.49 14.11
N ALA A 113 -6.35 -3.88 13.78
CA ALA A 113 -6.10 -3.26 12.49
C ALA A 113 -4.61 -3.28 12.14
N ALA A 114 -4.31 -3.08 10.86
CA ALA A 114 -2.97 -2.93 10.35
C ALA A 114 -2.87 -1.80 9.32
N VAL A 115 -1.66 -1.34 9.07
CA VAL A 115 -1.36 -0.41 7.98
C VAL A 115 -0.60 -1.16 6.89
N GLY A 116 -1.13 -1.08 5.67
CA GLY A 116 -0.47 -1.52 4.46
C GLY A 116 0.06 -0.35 3.65
N THR A 117 0.71 -0.64 2.53
CA THR A 117 1.08 0.35 1.51
C THR A 117 0.68 -0.16 0.14
N GLU A 118 0.29 0.75 -0.74
CA GLU A 118 -0.09 0.42 -2.11
C GLU A 118 0.48 1.40 -3.11
N THR A 119 1.06 0.84 -4.16
CA THR A 119 1.35 1.52 -5.41
C THR A 119 0.25 1.14 -6.41
N ASP A 120 0.06 -0.19 -6.59
CA ASP A 120 -0.93 -0.79 -7.47
C ASP A 120 -1.43 -2.12 -6.86
N GLY A 121 -2.63 -2.12 -6.29
CA GLY A 121 -3.31 -3.29 -5.72
C GLY A 121 -2.82 -3.78 -4.35
N SER A 122 -1.74 -3.24 -3.80
CA SER A 122 -1.04 -3.84 -2.65
C SER A 122 -1.71 -3.66 -1.25
N ILE A 123 -2.82 -2.96 -1.14
CA ILE A 123 -3.75 -2.96 0.01
C ILE A 123 -5.01 -3.71 -0.37
N ILE A 124 -5.57 -3.38 -1.53
CA ILE A 124 -6.87 -3.88 -1.96
C ILE A 124 -6.84 -5.37 -2.25
N CYS A 125 -5.80 -5.89 -2.93
CA CYS A 125 -5.69 -7.32 -3.21
C CYS A 125 -5.57 -8.17 -1.93
N PRO A 126 -4.62 -7.92 -0.99
CA PRO A 126 -4.59 -8.70 0.25
C PRO A 126 -5.82 -8.47 1.14
N ALA A 127 -6.47 -7.30 1.11
CA ALA A 127 -7.71 -7.09 1.84
C ALA A 127 -8.83 -7.98 1.28
N GLN A 128 -9.05 -7.97 -0.04
CA GLN A 128 -10.04 -8.80 -0.71
C GLN A 128 -9.77 -10.29 -0.46
N THR A 129 -8.53 -10.73 -0.67
CA THR A 129 -8.18 -12.16 -0.60
C THR A 129 -8.30 -12.72 0.82
N ASN A 130 -8.08 -11.90 1.85
CA ASN A 130 -8.21 -12.30 3.24
C ASN A 130 -9.57 -11.91 3.86
N GLY A 131 -10.54 -11.42 3.08
CA GLY A 131 -11.90 -11.13 3.55
C GLY A 131 -12.00 -9.99 4.58
N ILE A 132 -11.17 -8.97 4.41
CA ILE A 132 -11.18 -7.77 5.28
C ILE A 132 -11.40 -6.49 4.45
N VAL A 133 -11.56 -5.36 5.12
CA VAL A 133 -11.66 -4.04 4.51
C VAL A 133 -10.26 -3.44 4.34
N GLY A 134 -9.93 -3.01 3.14
CA GLY A 134 -8.77 -2.19 2.83
C GLY A 134 -9.18 -0.87 2.19
N ILE A 135 -8.52 0.22 2.55
CA ILE A 135 -8.74 1.52 1.90
C ILE A 135 -7.43 1.98 1.28
N LYS A 136 -7.44 2.15 -0.05
CA LYS A 136 -6.41 2.92 -0.76
C LYS A 136 -6.84 4.39 -0.80
N PRO A 137 -6.26 5.27 0.02
CA PRO A 137 -6.64 6.68 0.03
C PRO A 137 -6.18 7.39 -1.25
N THR A 138 -6.80 8.53 -1.54
CA THR A 138 -6.30 9.45 -2.56
C THR A 138 -4.86 9.85 -2.25
N LEU A 139 -4.00 9.88 -3.26
CA LEU A 139 -2.60 10.30 -3.15
C LEU A 139 -2.51 11.67 -2.42
N GLY A 140 -1.65 11.72 -1.41
CA GLY A 140 -1.43 12.92 -0.60
C GLY A 140 -2.45 13.12 0.54
N LEU A 141 -3.45 12.24 0.72
CA LEU A 141 -4.27 12.25 1.93
C LEU A 141 -3.44 11.81 3.16
N LEU A 142 -2.59 10.81 2.97
CA LEU A 142 -1.62 10.33 3.95
C LEU A 142 -0.20 10.60 3.45
N SER A 143 0.71 10.91 4.39
CA SER A 143 2.13 11.11 4.07
C SER A 143 2.84 9.79 3.80
N ARG A 144 3.82 9.86 2.90
CA ARG A 144 4.73 8.75 2.54
C ARG A 144 6.12 8.89 3.17
N SER A 145 6.37 9.96 3.95
CA SER A 145 7.67 10.15 4.62
C SER A 145 7.96 9.02 5.60
N GLY A 146 9.13 8.41 5.45
CA GLY A 146 9.54 7.25 6.24
C GLY A 146 8.90 5.93 5.78
N ILE A 147 8.51 5.84 4.50
CA ILE A 147 8.05 4.60 3.86
C ILE A 147 8.99 4.28 2.71
N ILE A 148 9.51 3.05 2.68
CA ILE A 148 10.35 2.58 1.57
C ILE A 148 9.52 2.61 0.28
N PRO A 149 9.92 3.40 -0.74
CA PRO A 149 9.07 3.71 -1.88
C PRO A 149 9.18 2.70 -3.02
N ILE A 150 8.15 2.70 -3.87
CA ILE A 150 8.24 2.28 -5.28
C ILE A 150 8.13 3.53 -6.15
N ALA A 151 7.01 4.26 -6.07
CA ALA A 151 6.74 5.37 -6.98
C ALA A 151 5.97 6.50 -6.29
N HIS A 152 6.59 7.67 -6.19
CA HIS A 152 6.00 8.83 -5.51
C HIS A 152 4.74 9.37 -6.19
N SER A 153 4.50 9.05 -7.47
CA SER A 153 3.28 9.43 -8.19
C SER A 153 2.07 8.53 -7.89
N GLN A 154 2.27 7.37 -7.21
CA GLN A 154 1.22 6.38 -6.96
C GLN A 154 1.17 5.86 -5.52
N ASP A 155 2.31 5.82 -4.80
CA ASP A 155 2.40 5.24 -3.47
C ASP A 155 1.52 5.93 -2.45
N THR A 156 0.82 5.14 -1.64
CA THR A 156 0.11 5.61 -0.45
C THR A 156 0.08 4.52 0.62
N PRO A 157 0.24 4.86 1.92
CA PRO A 157 -0.17 3.96 2.98
C PRO A 157 -1.69 3.95 3.10
N GLY A 158 -2.24 2.92 3.75
CA GLY A 158 -3.66 2.87 4.02
C GLY A 158 -4.05 1.82 5.05
N PRO A 159 -5.25 1.99 5.68
CA PRO A 159 -5.73 1.12 6.72
C PRO A 159 -6.26 -0.20 6.18
N MET A 160 -6.08 -1.25 6.97
CA MET A 160 -6.63 -2.59 6.77
C MET A 160 -7.28 -3.04 8.08
N ALA A 161 -8.57 -3.36 8.07
CA ALA A 161 -9.33 -3.71 9.27
C ALA A 161 -10.49 -4.66 8.92
N ARG A 162 -11.14 -5.27 9.93
CA ARG A 162 -12.27 -6.16 9.68
C ARG A 162 -13.56 -5.43 9.34
N THR A 163 -13.71 -4.18 9.78
CA THR A 163 -14.91 -3.38 9.53
C THR A 163 -14.58 -2.05 8.85
N VAL A 164 -15.55 -1.49 8.13
CA VAL A 164 -15.43 -0.17 7.52
C VAL A 164 -15.22 0.90 8.58
N ALA A 165 -15.88 0.77 9.74
CA ALA A 165 -15.75 1.71 10.85
C ALA A 165 -14.33 1.77 11.41
N ASP A 166 -13.71 0.60 11.64
CA ASP A 166 -12.33 0.52 12.14
C ASP A 166 -11.34 1.07 11.12
N ALA A 167 -11.52 0.74 9.83
CA ALA A 167 -10.68 1.27 8.74
C ALA A 167 -10.81 2.81 8.64
N ALA A 168 -12.02 3.34 8.79
CA ALA A 168 -12.29 4.78 8.77
C ALA A 168 -11.67 5.52 9.97
N LEU A 169 -11.72 4.93 11.17
CA LEU A 169 -11.07 5.45 12.36
C LEU A 169 -9.55 5.49 12.20
N LEU A 170 -8.96 4.38 11.73
CA LEU A 170 -7.52 4.29 11.48
C LEU A 170 -7.07 5.27 10.41
N LEU A 171 -7.85 5.44 9.32
CA LEU A 171 -7.57 6.42 8.27
C LEU A 171 -7.47 7.84 8.85
N GLY A 172 -8.48 8.25 9.64
CA GLY A 172 -8.50 9.57 10.24
C GLY A 172 -7.31 9.84 11.17
N ALA A 173 -6.92 8.84 11.95
CA ALA A 173 -5.79 8.96 12.86
C ALA A 173 -4.42 9.14 12.17
N MET A 174 -4.29 8.72 10.92
CA MET A 174 -3.05 8.84 10.14
C MET A 174 -2.94 10.13 9.33
N THR A 175 -4.02 10.92 9.21
CA THR A 175 -4.03 12.14 8.40
C THR A 175 -3.16 13.26 8.99
N GLY A 176 -2.74 14.17 8.13
CA GLY A 176 -2.00 15.37 8.52
C GLY A 176 -1.16 15.93 7.37
N VAL A 177 -0.84 17.22 7.45
CA VAL A 177 0.09 17.85 6.51
C VAL A 177 1.51 17.61 7.00
N ASP A 178 2.31 17.03 6.12
CA ASP A 178 3.72 16.75 6.36
C ASP A 178 4.60 17.67 5.51
N ALA A 179 5.54 18.37 6.16
CA ALA A 179 6.50 19.21 5.45
C ALA A 179 7.45 18.38 4.56
N GLY A 180 7.71 17.12 4.93
CA GLY A 180 8.55 16.18 4.18
C GLY A 180 7.86 15.58 2.95
N ASP A 181 6.52 15.65 2.87
CA ASP A 181 5.75 15.17 1.71
C ASP A 181 4.80 16.25 1.19
N SER A 182 5.26 16.97 0.17
CA SER A 182 4.51 18.09 -0.42
C SER A 182 3.15 17.69 -1.00
N ALA A 183 2.93 16.42 -1.35
CA ALA A 183 1.64 15.92 -1.83
C ALA A 183 0.54 16.01 -0.76
N THR A 184 0.90 16.14 0.53
CA THR A 184 -0.08 16.29 1.61
C THR A 184 -0.65 17.69 1.75
N ARG A 185 -0.04 18.71 1.14
CA ARG A 185 -0.46 20.13 1.28
C ARG A 185 -1.92 20.37 0.86
N PRO A 186 -2.43 19.82 -0.26
CA PRO A 186 -3.82 20.00 -0.66
C PRO A 186 -4.84 19.38 0.31
N SER A 187 -4.43 18.39 1.12
CA SER A 187 -5.30 17.71 2.09
C SER A 187 -5.64 18.59 3.31
N LYS A 188 -4.89 19.66 3.59
CA LYS A 188 -5.01 20.53 4.79
C LYS A 188 -6.45 20.93 5.14
N LYS A 189 -7.28 21.21 4.12
CA LYS A 189 -8.68 21.65 4.29
C LYS A 189 -9.71 20.55 4.00
N ARG A 190 -9.26 19.35 3.60
CA ARG A 190 -10.12 18.26 3.12
C ARG A 190 -10.03 17.01 3.97
N ALA A 191 -8.87 16.77 4.61
CA ALA A 191 -8.68 15.63 5.47
C ALA A 191 -9.51 15.75 6.76
N LEU A 192 -10.15 14.65 7.15
CA LEU A 192 -10.88 14.54 8.41
C LEU A 192 -10.00 13.77 9.41
N SER A 193 -10.06 14.20 10.68
CA SER A 193 -9.42 13.45 11.77
C SER A 193 -10.21 12.22 12.21
N ASN A 194 -11.45 12.08 11.75
CA ASN A 194 -12.33 10.94 12.04
C ASN A 194 -13.32 10.74 10.88
N TYR A 195 -13.06 9.77 10.03
CA TYR A 195 -13.94 9.39 8.91
C TYR A 195 -15.12 8.51 9.35
N SER A 196 -15.09 7.88 10.53
CA SER A 196 -16.22 7.06 10.99
C SER A 196 -17.50 7.88 11.21
N LYS A 197 -17.37 9.19 11.44
CA LYS A 197 -18.51 10.11 11.54
C LYS A 197 -19.25 10.34 10.21
N GLN A 198 -18.67 9.89 9.09
CA GLN A 198 -19.28 9.97 7.76
C GLN A 198 -20.03 8.69 7.38
N LEU A 199 -20.03 7.69 8.27
CA LEU A 199 -20.76 6.46 8.03
C LEU A 199 -22.24 6.70 8.29
N ASP A 200 -23.06 6.42 7.27
CA ASP A 200 -24.48 6.58 7.29
C ASP A 200 -25.13 5.26 6.84
N LEU A 201 -26.06 4.73 7.61
CA LEU A 201 -26.77 3.48 7.29
C LEU A 201 -27.67 3.65 6.06
N ASP A 202 -28.17 4.85 5.81
CA ASP A 202 -29.03 5.18 4.67
C ASP A 202 -28.24 5.79 3.50
N GLY A 203 -26.91 5.81 3.58
CA GLY A 203 -26.03 6.48 2.62
C GLY A 203 -26.11 5.95 1.17
N LEU A 204 -26.74 4.80 0.94
CA LEU A 204 -27.04 4.29 -0.40
C LEU A 204 -28.30 4.89 -1.02
N ASN A 205 -29.24 5.42 -0.21
CA ASN A 205 -30.48 5.99 -0.71
C ASN A 205 -30.22 7.23 -1.58
N GLY A 206 -30.57 7.15 -2.86
CA GLY A 206 -30.31 8.18 -3.86
C GLY A 206 -28.87 8.27 -4.35
N ALA A 207 -27.95 7.45 -3.82
CA ALA A 207 -26.55 7.42 -4.27
C ALA A 207 -26.45 6.94 -5.73
N ARG A 208 -25.65 7.64 -6.55
CA ARG A 208 -25.39 7.26 -7.95
C ARG A 208 -24.13 6.39 -8.00
N ILE A 209 -24.29 5.13 -8.42
CA ILE A 209 -23.21 4.13 -8.45
C ILE A 209 -23.01 3.63 -9.87
N GLY A 210 -21.80 3.81 -10.42
CA GLY A 210 -21.38 3.25 -11.70
C GLY A 210 -20.76 1.87 -11.52
N VAL A 211 -21.12 0.92 -12.40
CA VAL A 211 -20.51 -0.42 -12.43
C VAL A 211 -19.57 -0.52 -13.63
N ALA A 212 -18.25 -0.52 -13.37
CA ALA A 212 -17.24 -0.68 -14.42
C ALA A 212 -17.09 -2.16 -14.79
N ARG A 213 -17.94 -2.64 -15.69
CA ARG A 213 -18.00 -4.06 -16.11
C ARG A 213 -16.70 -4.52 -16.74
N ASN A 214 -16.02 -3.65 -17.47
CA ASN A 214 -14.74 -3.94 -18.11
C ASN A 214 -13.58 -4.16 -17.11
N MET A 215 -13.78 -3.87 -15.81
CA MET A 215 -12.81 -4.12 -14.74
C MET A 215 -13.20 -5.28 -13.81
N ALA A 216 -14.37 -5.89 -14.00
CA ALA A 216 -14.90 -6.91 -13.10
C ALA A 216 -14.19 -8.29 -13.19
N GLY A 217 -13.33 -8.49 -14.20
CA GLY A 217 -12.69 -9.78 -14.46
C GLY A 217 -13.65 -10.81 -15.05
N THR A 218 -13.21 -12.08 -15.08
CA THR A 218 -13.96 -13.17 -15.75
C THR A 218 -14.30 -14.35 -14.83
N ASN A 219 -14.02 -14.27 -13.53
CA ASN A 219 -14.31 -15.36 -12.59
C ASN A 219 -15.82 -15.44 -12.32
N PRO A 220 -16.53 -16.55 -12.71
CA PRO A 220 -17.99 -16.62 -12.59
C PRO A 220 -18.52 -16.49 -11.15
N ARG A 221 -17.75 -16.98 -10.16
CA ARG A 221 -18.13 -16.89 -8.74
C ARG A 221 -18.04 -15.44 -8.24
N ALA A 222 -16.97 -14.72 -8.63
CA ALA A 222 -16.81 -13.32 -8.30
C ALA A 222 -17.89 -12.46 -8.98
N LEU A 223 -18.19 -12.73 -10.24
CA LEU A 223 -19.27 -12.03 -10.98
C LEU A 223 -20.63 -12.23 -10.32
N LYS A 224 -20.94 -13.47 -9.86
CA LYS A 224 -22.19 -13.71 -9.12
C LYS A 224 -22.29 -12.91 -7.83
N ILE A 225 -21.18 -12.79 -7.09
CA ILE A 225 -21.13 -11.95 -5.87
C ILE A 225 -21.35 -10.48 -6.24
N LEU A 226 -20.73 -10.00 -7.32
CA LEU A 226 -20.93 -8.63 -7.82
C LEU A 226 -22.39 -8.35 -8.13
N GLU A 227 -23.08 -9.27 -8.88
CA GLU A 227 -24.51 -9.13 -9.17
C GLU A 227 -25.35 -9.04 -7.89
N ASN A 228 -25.11 -9.92 -6.92
CA ASN A 228 -25.82 -9.88 -5.64
C ASN A 228 -25.60 -8.54 -4.91
N CYS A 229 -24.35 -8.00 -4.93
CA CYS A 229 -24.06 -6.68 -4.35
C CYS A 229 -24.81 -5.56 -5.07
N ILE A 230 -24.89 -5.60 -6.41
CA ILE A 230 -25.62 -4.64 -7.22
C ILE A 230 -27.10 -4.65 -6.85
N ASP A 231 -27.69 -5.84 -6.72
CA ASP A 231 -29.11 -5.99 -6.36
C ASP A 231 -29.40 -5.45 -4.95
N VAL A 232 -28.50 -5.72 -3.97
CA VAL A 232 -28.60 -5.15 -2.62
C VAL A 232 -28.52 -3.62 -2.67
N MET A 233 -27.58 -3.04 -3.42
CA MET A 233 -27.45 -1.59 -3.55
C MET A 233 -28.72 -0.96 -4.15
N LYS A 234 -29.31 -1.56 -5.19
CA LYS A 234 -30.60 -1.12 -5.78
C LYS A 234 -31.73 -1.19 -4.76
N HIS A 235 -31.81 -2.30 -4.02
CA HIS A 235 -32.83 -2.49 -2.99
C HIS A 235 -32.74 -1.43 -1.87
N LEU A 236 -31.51 -0.98 -1.53
CA LEU A 236 -31.25 0.08 -0.57
C LEU A 236 -31.37 1.49 -1.18
N GLY A 237 -31.93 1.63 -2.37
CA GLY A 237 -32.27 2.90 -3.00
C GLY A 237 -31.18 3.55 -3.83
N ALA A 238 -30.10 2.84 -4.16
CA ALA A 238 -29.05 3.39 -5.03
C ALA A 238 -29.52 3.45 -6.49
N ILE A 239 -29.13 4.49 -7.20
CA ILE A 239 -29.28 4.67 -8.65
C ILE A 239 -28.08 4.04 -9.32
N VAL A 240 -28.22 2.79 -9.78
CA VAL A 240 -27.12 2.05 -10.41
C VAL A 240 -27.07 2.33 -11.90
N ILE A 241 -25.91 2.74 -12.40
CA ILE A 241 -25.57 2.94 -13.81
C ILE A 241 -24.69 1.76 -14.23
N ASP A 242 -25.21 0.88 -15.09
CA ASP A 242 -24.58 -0.37 -15.45
C ASP A 242 -24.81 -0.67 -16.95
N PRO A 243 -23.75 -0.74 -17.77
CA PRO A 243 -22.36 -0.51 -17.44
C PRO A 243 -21.99 0.98 -17.30
N ALA A 244 -20.95 1.27 -16.48
CA ALA A 244 -20.25 2.53 -16.45
C ALA A 244 -18.74 2.28 -16.62
N ASP A 245 -18.38 1.78 -17.79
CA ASP A 245 -17.03 1.32 -18.09
C ASP A 245 -16.02 2.45 -18.11
N VAL A 246 -14.85 2.20 -17.48
CA VAL A 246 -13.73 3.14 -17.48
C VAL A 246 -12.98 3.02 -18.80
N LYS A 247 -12.98 4.12 -19.57
CA LYS A 247 -12.27 4.18 -20.85
C LYS A 247 -10.76 4.12 -20.64
N ASN A 248 -10.06 3.50 -21.59
CA ASN A 248 -8.58 3.47 -21.66
C ASN A 248 -7.87 2.83 -20.45
N PHE A 249 -8.55 2.10 -19.55
CA PHE A 249 -7.93 1.53 -18.35
C PHE A 249 -6.77 0.56 -18.67
N ASP A 250 -6.78 -0.07 -19.86
CA ASP A 250 -5.79 -1.04 -20.36
C ASP A 250 -4.68 -0.40 -21.21
N ARG A 251 -4.76 0.91 -21.53
CA ARG A 251 -3.90 1.57 -22.55
C ARG A 251 -2.66 2.26 -22.00
N PHE A 252 -2.45 2.25 -20.69
CA PHE A 252 -1.31 2.94 -20.08
C PHE A 252 -0.38 2.01 -19.26
N ALA A 253 -0.64 0.71 -19.20
CA ALA A 253 0.17 -0.24 -18.43
C ALA A 253 1.67 -0.22 -18.77
N GLU A 254 2.04 -0.02 -20.04
CA GLU A 254 3.44 0.08 -20.46
C GLU A 254 4.08 1.39 -19.97
N THR A 255 3.39 2.52 -20.16
CA THR A 255 3.88 3.83 -19.72
C THR A 255 3.84 3.98 -18.21
N GLU A 256 2.88 3.34 -17.52
CA GLU A 256 2.88 3.22 -16.07
C GLU A 256 4.15 2.50 -15.58
N ARG A 257 4.45 1.34 -16.14
CA ARG A 257 5.66 0.57 -15.77
C ARG A 257 6.94 1.37 -16.00
N GLU A 258 6.99 2.16 -17.07
CA GLU A 258 8.11 3.05 -17.33
C GLU A 258 8.25 4.12 -16.21
N VAL A 259 7.16 4.75 -15.80
CA VAL A 259 7.14 5.70 -14.68
C VAL A 259 7.62 5.03 -13.39
N LEU A 260 7.11 3.82 -13.08
CA LEU A 260 7.51 3.08 -11.88
C LEU A 260 9.01 2.82 -11.84
N TYR A 261 9.65 2.43 -12.92
CA TYR A 261 11.09 2.18 -12.94
C TYR A 261 11.92 3.43 -12.67
N TYR A 262 11.57 4.58 -13.27
CA TYR A 262 12.26 5.83 -13.02
C TYR A 262 12.13 6.28 -11.56
N GLU A 263 10.91 6.23 -11.04
CA GLU A 263 10.61 6.67 -9.68
C GLU A 263 11.20 5.71 -8.64
N TYR A 264 11.18 4.40 -8.91
CA TYR A 264 11.79 3.39 -8.04
C TYR A 264 13.28 3.61 -7.88
N LYS A 265 14.02 3.77 -8.98
CA LYS A 265 15.44 4.10 -8.92
C LYS A 265 15.70 5.35 -8.08
N ALA A 266 15.00 6.43 -8.37
CA ALA A 266 15.22 7.71 -7.69
C ALA A 266 14.84 7.63 -6.21
N GLY A 267 13.66 7.08 -5.89
CA GLY A 267 13.11 7.01 -4.55
C GLY A 267 13.87 6.03 -3.66
N LEU A 268 14.13 4.80 -4.15
CA LEU A 268 14.84 3.81 -3.36
C LEU A 268 16.29 4.23 -3.07
N ASN A 269 17.02 4.76 -4.06
CA ASN A 269 18.38 5.28 -3.82
C ASN A 269 18.39 6.44 -2.81
N ALA A 270 17.38 7.33 -2.86
CA ALA A 270 17.26 8.40 -1.88
C ALA A 270 17.02 7.84 -0.46
N TYR A 271 16.14 6.84 -0.31
CA TYR A 271 15.89 6.18 0.96
C TYR A 271 17.15 5.48 1.48
N LEU A 272 17.78 4.61 0.70
CA LEU A 272 18.96 3.85 1.07
C LEU A 272 20.13 4.77 1.45
N LYS A 273 20.34 5.86 0.72
CA LYS A 273 21.36 6.87 1.04
C LYS A 273 21.10 7.59 2.37
N SER A 274 19.84 7.65 2.82
CA SER A 274 19.47 8.28 4.10
C SER A 274 19.68 7.38 5.31
N LEU A 275 20.00 6.11 5.12
CA LEU A 275 20.27 5.17 6.19
C LEU A 275 21.58 5.52 6.92
N GLY A 276 21.69 5.13 8.19
CA GLY A 276 22.90 5.33 8.98
C GLY A 276 24.12 4.59 8.40
N ALA A 277 25.33 5.02 8.77
CA ALA A 277 26.57 4.45 8.27
C ALA A 277 26.73 2.94 8.51
N GLU A 278 26.04 2.41 9.52
CA GLU A 278 26.02 0.97 9.85
C GLU A 278 25.13 0.12 8.95
N ALA A 279 24.33 0.74 8.05
CA ALA A 279 23.49 -0.01 7.12
C ALA A 279 24.38 -0.78 6.12
N ARG A 280 23.96 -2.02 5.78
CA ARG A 280 24.71 -2.88 4.84
C ARG A 280 24.68 -2.37 3.41
N VAL A 281 23.65 -1.62 3.04
CA VAL A 281 23.39 -1.16 1.67
C VAL A 281 22.98 0.31 1.68
N HIS A 282 23.49 1.09 0.71
CA HIS A 282 23.23 2.53 0.57
C HIS A 282 22.75 2.91 -0.82
N SER A 283 22.65 1.92 -1.73
CA SER A 283 22.19 2.09 -3.10
C SER A 283 21.44 0.85 -3.57
N MET A 284 20.69 0.98 -4.68
CA MET A 284 20.05 -0.16 -5.34
C MET A 284 21.10 -1.12 -5.91
N GLU A 285 22.24 -0.61 -6.34
CA GLU A 285 23.40 -1.40 -6.78
C GLU A 285 23.93 -2.29 -5.65
N ASP A 286 24.03 -1.77 -4.42
CA ASP A 286 24.45 -2.57 -3.26
C ASP A 286 23.44 -3.67 -2.95
N VAL A 287 22.13 -3.40 -3.07
CA VAL A 287 21.09 -4.41 -2.88
C VAL A 287 21.20 -5.52 -3.92
N ILE A 288 21.43 -5.19 -5.18
CA ILE A 288 21.62 -6.18 -6.26
C ILE A 288 22.85 -7.04 -5.98
N LYS A 289 23.97 -6.40 -5.62
CA LYS A 289 25.21 -7.10 -5.27
C LYS A 289 25.00 -8.04 -4.08
N PHE A 290 24.35 -7.56 -3.02
CA PHE A 290 23.99 -8.41 -1.87
C PHE A 290 23.16 -9.62 -2.29
N ASN A 291 22.17 -9.43 -3.18
CA ASN A 291 21.33 -10.51 -3.67
C ASN A 291 22.12 -11.54 -4.48
N GLU A 292 23.09 -11.12 -5.28
CA GLU A 292 23.97 -12.01 -6.05
C GLU A 292 24.90 -12.83 -5.14
N GLU A 293 25.50 -12.18 -4.16
CA GLU A 293 26.40 -12.81 -3.17
C GLU A 293 25.66 -13.80 -2.24
N ASN A 294 24.34 -13.63 -2.05
CA ASN A 294 23.50 -14.46 -1.20
C ASN A 294 22.37 -15.16 -1.96
N SER A 295 22.61 -15.49 -3.23
CA SER A 295 21.59 -15.96 -4.18
C SER A 295 20.78 -17.17 -3.66
N ASP A 296 21.44 -18.13 -3.01
CA ASP A 296 20.79 -19.34 -2.49
C ASP A 296 19.72 -19.03 -1.41
N LEU A 297 19.91 -17.93 -0.66
CA LEU A 297 19.00 -17.52 0.39
C LEU A 297 17.92 -16.56 -0.12
N VAL A 298 18.29 -15.63 -1.01
CA VAL A 298 17.42 -14.52 -1.37
C VAL A 298 16.79 -14.65 -2.75
N LEU A 299 17.33 -15.50 -3.64
CA LEU A 299 16.80 -15.71 -4.99
C LEU A 299 16.25 -17.12 -5.28
N PRO A 300 15.76 -17.90 -4.29
CA PRO A 300 15.37 -19.30 -4.53
C PRO A 300 14.17 -19.46 -5.49
N TYR A 301 13.35 -18.42 -5.65
CA TYR A 301 12.11 -18.47 -6.43
C TYR A 301 12.06 -17.51 -7.60
N PHE A 302 12.73 -16.34 -7.51
CA PHE A 302 12.73 -15.31 -8.55
C PHE A 302 13.91 -14.34 -8.37
N GLY A 303 14.30 -13.68 -9.45
CA GLY A 303 15.43 -12.77 -9.49
C GLY A 303 15.10 -11.33 -9.03
N HIS A 304 15.94 -10.38 -9.52
CA HIS A 304 15.82 -8.95 -9.23
C HIS A 304 15.74 -8.10 -10.52
N GLU A 305 15.10 -8.63 -11.57
CA GLU A 305 15.13 -8.06 -12.92
C GLU A 305 14.47 -6.67 -12.97
N ARG A 306 13.52 -6.36 -12.06
CA ARG A 306 12.91 -5.03 -11.98
C ARG A 306 13.90 -3.99 -11.44
N MET A 307 14.73 -4.36 -10.45
CA MET A 307 15.79 -3.49 -9.94
C MET A 307 16.83 -3.21 -11.01
N THR A 308 17.32 -4.26 -11.71
CA THR A 308 18.26 -4.12 -12.81
C THR A 308 17.70 -3.21 -13.91
N THR A 309 16.44 -3.42 -14.32
CA THR A 309 15.77 -2.57 -15.31
C THR A 309 15.63 -1.11 -14.82
N ALA A 310 15.37 -0.91 -13.52
CA ALA A 310 15.27 0.43 -12.95
C ALA A 310 16.63 1.15 -12.98
N LEU A 311 17.74 0.45 -12.72
CA LEU A 311 19.08 1.05 -12.77
C LEU A 311 19.45 1.60 -14.15
N GLU A 312 18.97 0.96 -15.23
CA GLU A 312 19.18 1.42 -16.60
C GLU A 312 18.45 2.75 -16.91
N LYS A 313 17.50 3.17 -16.07
CA LYS A 313 16.77 4.41 -16.30
C LYS A 313 17.62 5.63 -15.99
N GLY A 314 17.33 6.71 -16.70
CA GLY A 314 17.94 8.01 -16.47
C GLY A 314 17.34 8.75 -15.26
N SER A 315 17.24 10.05 -15.35
CA SER A 315 16.73 10.92 -14.28
C SER A 315 15.24 11.22 -14.45
N LEU A 316 14.58 11.67 -13.37
CA LEU A 316 13.20 12.19 -13.43
C LEU A 316 13.04 13.46 -14.29
N LYS A 317 14.15 14.00 -14.84
CA LYS A 317 14.12 15.13 -15.79
C LYS A 317 13.99 14.66 -17.23
N ASP A 318 14.17 13.39 -17.52
CA ASP A 318 14.16 12.84 -18.87
C ASP A 318 12.80 13.02 -19.54
N LYS A 319 12.85 13.30 -20.84
CA LYS A 319 11.65 13.49 -21.66
C LYS A 319 10.77 12.23 -21.64
N LYS A 320 11.39 11.05 -21.74
CA LYS A 320 10.67 9.75 -21.74
C LYS A 320 9.83 9.56 -20.48
N TYR A 321 10.38 9.83 -19.31
CA TYR A 321 9.64 9.77 -18.04
C TYR A 321 8.48 10.78 -18.03
N LYS A 322 8.74 12.04 -18.36
CA LYS A 322 7.73 13.10 -18.33
C LYS A 322 6.57 12.84 -19.30
N ASP A 323 6.88 12.33 -20.50
CA ASP A 323 5.87 11.99 -21.51
C ASP A 323 5.02 10.81 -21.04
N ALA A 324 5.65 9.77 -20.45
CA ALA A 324 4.96 8.62 -19.89
C ALA A 324 4.00 9.04 -18.75
N LEU A 325 4.48 9.84 -17.79
CA LEU A 325 3.67 10.34 -16.67
C LEU A 325 2.49 11.19 -17.17
N LYS A 326 2.73 12.10 -18.12
CA LYS A 326 1.69 12.92 -18.73
C LYS A 326 0.64 12.07 -19.46
N ARG A 327 1.07 11.03 -20.17
CA ARG A 327 0.18 10.08 -20.84
C ARG A 327 -0.68 9.33 -19.83
N ASN A 328 -0.09 8.81 -18.75
CA ASN A 328 -0.82 8.11 -17.70
C ASN A 328 -1.92 9.00 -17.10
N LEU A 329 -1.57 10.22 -16.67
CA LEU A 329 -2.53 11.18 -16.11
C LEU A 329 -3.66 11.52 -17.09
N ARG A 330 -3.35 11.68 -18.38
CA ARG A 330 -4.37 11.96 -19.39
C ARG A 330 -5.34 10.78 -19.56
N LEU A 331 -4.81 9.56 -19.72
CA LEU A 331 -5.63 8.37 -20.01
C LEU A 331 -6.41 7.88 -18.80
N SER A 332 -5.87 8.01 -17.58
CA SER A 332 -6.54 7.57 -16.36
C SER A 332 -7.55 8.59 -15.82
N ARG A 333 -7.32 9.88 -16.05
CA ARG A 333 -8.15 10.98 -15.54
C ARG A 333 -9.03 11.57 -16.63
N LYS A 334 -8.55 12.57 -17.37
CA LYS A 334 -9.33 13.34 -18.34
C LYS A 334 -10.02 12.50 -19.42
N GLU A 335 -9.36 11.43 -19.89
CA GLU A 335 -9.88 10.53 -20.92
C GLU A 335 -10.30 9.17 -20.32
N GLY A 336 -10.33 9.04 -19.00
CA GLY A 336 -10.70 7.84 -18.25
C GLY A 336 -11.85 8.08 -17.29
N ILE A 337 -11.55 8.29 -15.99
CA ILE A 337 -12.55 8.33 -14.92
C ILE A 337 -13.21 9.71 -14.73
N ASP A 338 -12.56 10.81 -15.12
CA ASP A 338 -13.14 12.16 -15.05
C ASP A 338 -14.07 12.38 -16.23
#